data_a2bc706c47a431478726e0d806f32653
#
_entry.id   a2bc706c47a431478726e0d806f32653
#
_cell.length_a   1.000
_cell.length_b   1.000
_cell.length_c   1.000
_cell.angle_alpha   90.00
_cell.angle_beta   90.00
_cell.angle_gamma   90.00
#
_symmetry.space_group_name_H-M   'P 1'
#
loop_
_entity.id
_entity.type
_entity.pdbx_description
1 polymer ?
#
loop_
_entity_poly.entity_id
_entity_poly.type
_entity_poly.pdbx_seq_one_letter_code
_entity_poly.pdbx_strand_id
1 'polypeptide(L)'
;MYLSQVVIDGKIITLGGYESEEYFQKVAAYMNNKISELSQMPGYSRQAMETKHTLLSLNITDDYFKAKKQAEIFEQDLQQKDQEMYDLKHELISLKMQIEEAKKAEQEAQDQKNLLDGKVKELEKELDELLK
;
A
#
# COMPACT_ATOMS: atom_id res chain seq x y z
N MET A 1 -24.56 11.28 -22.53
CA MET A 1 -24.95 9.90 -22.23
C MET A 1 -24.64 9.02 -23.42
N TYR A 2 -23.99 7.90 -23.17
CA TYR A 2 -23.62 6.95 -24.20
C TYR A 2 -24.55 5.74 -24.15
N LEU A 3 -24.83 5.15 -25.32
CA LEU A 3 -25.57 3.91 -25.42
C LEU A 3 -24.62 2.79 -25.83
N SER A 4 -24.65 1.69 -25.10
CA SER A 4 -23.85 0.51 -25.40
C SER A 4 -24.70 -0.73 -25.40
N GLN A 5 -24.42 -1.63 -26.33
CA GLN A 5 -25.08 -2.92 -26.39
C GLN A 5 -24.18 -3.97 -25.74
N VAL A 6 -24.76 -4.75 -24.83
CA VAL A 6 -24.09 -5.84 -24.14
C VAL A 6 -24.93 -7.11 -24.25
N VAL A 7 -24.29 -8.26 -24.13
CA VAL A 7 -24.98 -9.56 -24.07
C VAL A 7 -24.98 -10.02 -22.62
N ILE A 8 -26.16 -10.21 -22.06
CA ILE A 8 -26.37 -10.72 -20.71
C ILE A 8 -27.35 -11.88 -20.78
N ASP A 9 -26.94 -13.04 -20.29
CA ASP A 9 -27.72 -14.26 -20.31
C ASP A 9 -28.26 -14.61 -21.72
N GLY A 10 -27.40 -14.45 -22.73
CA GLY A 10 -27.73 -14.69 -24.12
C GLY A 10 -28.64 -13.65 -24.79
N LYS A 11 -28.99 -12.56 -24.08
CA LYS A 11 -29.86 -11.52 -24.60
C LYS A 11 -29.07 -10.24 -24.84
N ILE A 12 -29.37 -9.58 -25.97
CA ILE A 12 -28.79 -8.27 -26.27
C ILE A 12 -29.55 -7.20 -25.50
N ILE A 13 -28.85 -6.45 -24.66
CA ILE A 13 -29.43 -5.39 -23.85
C ILE A 13 -28.71 -4.10 -24.18
N THR A 14 -29.50 -3.03 -24.39
CA THR A 14 -28.93 -1.68 -24.59
C THR A 14 -28.89 -0.97 -23.25
N LEU A 15 -27.66 -0.59 -22.82
CA LEU A 15 -27.44 0.16 -21.60
C LEU A 15 -27.10 1.61 -21.95
N GLY A 16 -27.64 2.54 -21.18
CA GLY A 16 -27.31 3.95 -21.29
C GLY A 16 -26.72 4.48 -20.01
N GLY A 17 -25.69 5.30 -20.12
CA GLY A 17 -25.06 5.92 -18.97
C GLY A 17 -23.89 6.80 -19.37
N TYR A 18 -23.21 7.33 -18.38
CA TYR A 18 -22.03 8.20 -18.57
C TYR A 18 -20.70 7.42 -18.53
N GLU A 19 -20.79 6.13 -18.23
CA GLU A 19 -19.61 5.27 -18.18
C GLU A 19 -19.19 4.85 -19.61
N SER A 20 -17.95 4.37 -19.72
CA SER A 20 -17.40 3.92 -21.00
C SER A 20 -18.03 2.60 -21.46
N GLU A 21 -17.95 2.33 -22.75
CA GLU A 21 -18.37 1.04 -23.31
C GLU A 21 -17.61 -0.12 -22.67
N GLU A 22 -16.32 0.06 -22.45
CA GLU A 22 -15.47 -0.94 -21.76
C GLU A 22 -16.00 -1.27 -20.36
N TYR A 23 -16.45 -0.26 -19.62
CA TYR A 23 -17.06 -0.46 -18.32
C TYR A 23 -18.34 -1.31 -18.41
N PHE A 24 -19.22 -0.99 -19.34
CA PHE A 24 -20.46 -1.76 -19.54
C PHE A 24 -20.17 -3.22 -19.93
N GLN A 25 -19.12 -3.47 -20.72
CA GLN A 25 -18.71 -4.82 -21.05
C GLN A 25 -18.18 -5.56 -19.84
N LYS A 26 -17.45 -4.90 -18.92
CA LYS A 26 -17.03 -5.50 -17.65
C LYS A 26 -18.21 -5.88 -16.77
N VAL A 27 -19.20 -5.01 -16.68
CA VAL A 27 -20.43 -5.29 -15.91
C VAL A 27 -21.14 -6.52 -16.47
N ALA A 28 -21.32 -6.55 -17.79
CA ALA A 28 -21.96 -7.71 -18.46
C ALA A 28 -21.17 -8.99 -18.26
N ALA A 29 -19.86 -8.96 -18.38
CA ALA A 29 -18.99 -10.10 -18.15
C ALA A 29 -19.10 -10.64 -16.72
N TYR A 30 -19.13 -9.75 -15.73
CA TYR A 30 -19.30 -10.13 -14.33
C TYR A 30 -20.64 -10.83 -14.11
N MET A 31 -21.73 -10.27 -14.63
CA MET A 31 -23.06 -10.88 -14.53
C MET A 31 -23.10 -12.25 -15.21
N ASN A 32 -22.56 -12.36 -16.41
CA ASN A 32 -22.53 -13.63 -17.14
C ASN A 32 -21.71 -14.69 -16.41
N ASN A 33 -20.60 -14.32 -15.79
CA ASN A 33 -19.81 -15.25 -14.98
C ASN A 33 -20.60 -15.74 -13.76
N LYS A 34 -21.34 -14.85 -13.10
CA LYS A 34 -22.20 -15.23 -11.98
C LYS A 34 -23.33 -16.17 -12.41
N ILE A 35 -23.96 -15.90 -13.54
CA ILE A 35 -24.99 -16.77 -14.10
C ILE A 35 -24.41 -18.14 -14.42
N SER A 36 -23.21 -18.18 -15.01
CA SER A 36 -22.52 -19.42 -15.32
C SER A 36 -22.21 -20.25 -14.06
N GLU A 37 -21.72 -19.61 -13.01
CA GLU A 37 -21.46 -20.27 -11.72
C GLU A 37 -22.74 -20.83 -11.11
N LEU A 38 -23.82 -20.06 -11.10
CA LEU A 38 -25.13 -20.50 -10.57
C LEU A 38 -25.69 -21.62 -11.38
N SER A 39 -25.53 -21.63 -12.71
CA SER A 39 -26.06 -22.67 -13.60
C SER A 39 -25.46 -24.05 -13.33
N GLN A 40 -24.30 -24.11 -12.68
CA GLN A 40 -23.66 -25.38 -12.31
C GLN A 40 -24.21 -25.96 -11.02
N MET A 41 -25.02 -25.21 -10.28
CA MET A 41 -25.65 -25.71 -9.06
C MET A 41 -26.71 -26.77 -9.37
N PRO A 42 -26.75 -27.88 -8.61
CA PRO A 42 -27.78 -28.89 -8.80
C PRO A 42 -29.20 -28.33 -8.68
N GLY A 43 -30.03 -28.59 -9.66
CA GLY A 43 -31.43 -28.13 -9.69
C GLY A 43 -31.66 -26.71 -10.16
N TYR A 44 -30.59 -25.94 -10.46
CA TYR A 44 -30.75 -24.57 -10.96
C TYR A 44 -31.61 -24.49 -12.22
N SER A 45 -31.38 -25.36 -13.19
CA SER A 45 -32.10 -25.35 -14.45
C SER A 45 -33.61 -25.60 -14.29
N ARG A 46 -34.01 -26.21 -13.18
CA ARG A 46 -35.41 -26.50 -12.87
C ARG A 46 -36.12 -25.37 -12.16
N GLN A 47 -35.40 -24.39 -11.72
CA GLN A 47 -35.97 -23.24 -11.00
C GLN A 47 -36.71 -22.31 -11.94
N ALA A 48 -37.74 -21.64 -11.41
CA ALA A 48 -38.42 -20.58 -12.11
C ALA A 48 -37.48 -19.41 -12.40
N MET A 49 -37.71 -18.66 -13.46
CA MET A 49 -36.89 -17.52 -13.85
C MET A 49 -36.80 -16.47 -12.72
N GLU A 50 -37.90 -16.25 -12.02
CA GLU A 50 -37.94 -15.34 -10.86
C GLU A 50 -36.97 -15.76 -9.76
N THR A 51 -36.94 -17.05 -9.44
CA THR A 51 -36.00 -17.61 -8.45
C THR A 51 -34.56 -17.48 -8.93
N LYS A 52 -34.31 -17.73 -10.21
CA LYS A 52 -32.94 -17.53 -10.79
C LYS A 52 -32.49 -16.11 -10.68
N HIS A 53 -33.35 -15.14 -10.96
CA HIS A 53 -33.03 -13.70 -10.82
C HIS A 53 -32.78 -13.33 -9.37
N THR A 54 -33.55 -13.87 -8.43
CA THR A 54 -33.34 -13.62 -7.00
C THR A 54 -31.99 -14.18 -6.52
N LEU A 55 -31.65 -15.40 -6.95
CA LEU A 55 -30.35 -15.99 -6.61
C LEU A 55 -29.19 -15.18 -7.17
N LEU A 56 -29.30 -14.72 -8.41
CA LEU A 56 -28.30 -13.83 -9.02
C LEU A 56 -28.13 -12.53 -8.22
N SER A 57 -29.26 -11.90 -7.89
CA SER A 57 -29.26 -10.67 -7.12
C SER A 57 -28.64 -10.85 -5.73
N LEU A 58 -28.95 -11.94 -5.04
CA LEU A 58 -28.36 -12.26 -3.75
C LEU A 58 -26.86 -12.48 -3.84
N ASN A 59 -26.40 -13.20 -4.87
CA ASN A 59 -24.98 -13.44 -5.08
C ASN A 59 -24.22 -12.14 -5.34
N ILE A 60 -24.75 -11.28 -6.19
CA ILE A 60 -24.13 -9.98 -6.50
C ILE A 60 -24.10 -9.08 -5.26
N THR A 61 -25.19 -9.06 -4.49
CA THR A 61 -25.28 -8.30 -3.26
C THR A 61 -24.28 -8.80 -2.21
N ASP A 62 -24.13 -10.11 -2.08
CA ASP A 62 -23.13 -10.72 -1.21
C ASP A 62 -21.71 -10.31 -1.61
N ASP A 63 -21.40 -10.38 -2.89
CA ASP A 63 -20.10 -9.94 -3.41
C ASP A 63 -19.84 -8.46 -3.14
N TYR A 64 -20.87 -7.63 -3.29
CA TYR A 64 -20.78 -6.21 -2.97
C TYR A 64 -20.38 -5.97 -1.51
N PHE A 65 -21.08 -6.61 -0.57
CA PHE A 65 -20.79 -6.41 0.86
C PHE A 65 -19.44 -6.99 1.26
N LYS A 66 -19.04 -8.11 0.66
CA LYS A 66 -17.68 -8.68 0.88
C LYS A 66 -16.61 -7.76 0.36
N ALA A 67 -16.79 -7.19 -0.84
CA ALA A 67 -15.87 -6.24 -1.42
C ALA A 67 -15.78 -4.94 -0.59
N LYS A 68 -16.93 -4.46 -0.12
CA LYS A 68 -17.01 -3.28 0.75
C LYS A 68 -16.26 -3.50 2.06
N LYS A 69 -16.46 -4.65 2.70
CA LYS A 69 -15.75 -5.01 3.93
C LYS A 69 -14.23 -5.09 3.69
N GLN A 70 -13.83 -5.69 2.57
CA GLN A 70 -12.43 -5.78 2.21
C GLN A 70 -11.81 -4.40 1.97
N ALA A 71 -12.55 -3.50 1.33
CA ALA A 71 -12.12 -2.12 1.12
C ALA A 71 -11.96 -1.37 2.45
N GLU A 72 -12.86 -1.57 3.40
CA GLU A 72 -12.76 -0.99 4.75
C GLU A 72 -11.53 -1.50 5.50
N ILE A 73 -11.23 -2.80 5.39
CA ILE A 73 -10.04 -3.39 5.99
C ILE A 73 -8.78 -2.79 5.37
N PHE A 74 -8.73 -2.68 4.05
CA PHE A 74 -7.59 -2.06 3.36
C PHE A 74 -7.41 -0.58 3.72
N GLU A 75 -8.51 0.15 3.90
CA GLU A 75 -8.46 1.54 4.34
C GLU A 75 -7.85 1.67 5.73
N GLN A 76 -8.24 0.80 6.66
CA GLN A 76 -7.66 0.75 8.00
C GLN A 76 -6.18 0.38 7.96
N ASP A 77 -5.82 -0.61 7.15
CA ASP A 77 -4.42 -1.02 6.96
C ASP A 77 -3.58 0.13 6.39
N LEU A 78 -4.15 0.88 5.44
CA LEU A 78 -3.49 2.04 4.84
C LEU A 78 -3.23 3.13 5.88
N GLN A 79 -4.22 3.43 6.72
CA GLN A 79 -4.08 4.39 7.80
C GLN A 79 -2.99 3.96 8.79
N GLN A 80 -2.96 2.67 9.13
CA GLN A 80 -1.94 2.11 10.00
C GLN A 80 -0.55 2.23 9.38
N LYS A 81 -0.42 1.92 8.09
CA LYS A 81 0.85 2.05 7.35
C LYS A 81 1.32 3.50 7.26
N ASP A 82 0.40 4.43 7.07
CA ASP A 82 0.71 5.86 7.07
C ASP A 82 1.25 6.31 8.43
N GLN A 83 0.65 5.83 9.52
CA GLN A 83 1.12 6.12 10.87
C GLN A 83 2.51 5.52 11.13
N GLU A 84 2.73 4.27 10.73
CA GLU A 84 4.03 3.62 10.84
C GLU A 84 5.10 4.38 10.05
N MET A 85 4.76 4.84 8.84
CA MET A 85 5.67 5.63 8.01
C MET A 85 6.02 6.98 8.67
N TYR A 86 5.03 7.63 9.26
CA TYR A 86 5.22 8.87 10.00
C TYR A 86 6.20 8.65 11.17
N ASP A 87 5.97 7.60 11.95
CA ASP A 87 6.83 7.26 13.09
C ASP A 87 8.26 6.94 12.64
N LEU A 88 8.41 6.19 11.55
CA LEU A 88 9.72 5.87 10.98
C LEU A 88 10.47 7.11 10.49
N LYS A 89 9.77 8.07 9.89
CA LYS A 89 10.37 9.33 9.46
C LYS A 89 10.88 10.12 10.64
N HIS A 90 10.13 10.17 11.74
CA HIS A 90 10.56 10.83 12.96
C HIS A 90 11.77 10.16 13.59
N GLU A 91 11.77 8.83 13.65
CA GLU A 91 12.90 8.03 14.12
C GLU A 91 14.15 8.30 13.26
N LEU A 92 13.97 8.32 11.95
CA LEU A 92 15.06 8.60 11.01
C LEU A 92 15.69 9.98 11.26
N ILE A 93 14.86 11.01 11.47
CA ILE A 93 15.35 12.36 11.78
C ILE A 93 16.13 12.36 13.10
N SER A 94 15.59 11.69 14.14
CA SER A 94 16.24 11.57 15.42
C SER A 94 17.61 10.89 15.32
N LEU A 95 17.68 9.79 14.57
CA LEU A 95 18.94 9.06 14.35
C LEU A 95 19.97 9.91 13.57
N LYS A 96 19.51 10.66 12.57
CA LYS A 96 20.40 11.58 11.83
C LYS A 96 20.99 12.65 12.75
N MET A 97 20.20 13.19 13.65
CA MET A 97 20.68 14.16 14.64
C MET A 97 21.69 13.53 15.59
N GLN A 98 21.46 12.33 16.05
CA GLN A 98 22.40 11.59 16.90
C GLN A 98 23.73 11.32 16.18
N ILE A 99 23.66 10.94 14.90
CA ILE A 99 24.86 10.73 14.07
C ILE A 99 25.66 12.02 13.93
N GLU A 100 24.99 13.14 13.70
CA GLU A 100 25.63 14.45 13.60
C GLU A 100 26.34 14.84 14.90
N GLU A 101 25.67 14.64 16.04
CA GLU A 101 26.26 14.90 17.35
C GLU A 101 27.46 13.98 17.62
N ALA A 102 27.34 12.70 17.28
CA ALA A 102 28.45 11.73 17.44
C ALA A 102 29.64 12.12 16.56
N LYS A 103 29.40 12.56 15.32
CA LYS A 103 30.47 13.02 14.44
C LYS A 103 31.17 14.27 14.96
N LYS A 104 30.43 15.23 15.53
CA LYS A 104 31.00 16.40 16.17
C LYS A 104 31.89 16.02 17.37
N ALA A 105 31.37 15.12 18.23
CA ALA A 105 32.13 14.65 19.39
C ALA A 105 33.40 13.92 18.96
N GLU A 106 33.31 13.09 17.93
CA GLU A 106 34.48 12.39 17.36
C GLU A 106 35.49 13.38 16.81
N GLN A 107 35.06 14.41 16.08
CA GLN A 107 35.94 15.42 15.53
C GLN A 107 36.63 16.24 16.63
N GLU A 108 35.89 16.64 17.65
CA GLU A 108 36.44 17.34 18.80
C GLU A 108 37.49 16.51 19.54
N ALA A 109 37.18 15.21 19.75
CA ALA A 109 38.13 14.28 20.39
C ALA A 109 39.40 14.12 19.55
N GLN A 110 39.26 14.04 18.21
CA GLN A 110 40.39 13.94 17.30
C GLN A 110 41.24 15.20 17.31
N ASP A 111 40.62 16.37 17.36
CA ASP A 111 41.30 17.65 17.44
C ASP A 111 42.08 17.78 18.76
N GLN A 112 41.47 17.38 19.88
CA GLN A 112 42.16 17.35 21.18
C GLN A 112 43.34 16.40 21.19
N LYS A 113 43.17 15.21 20.59
CA LYS A 113 44.25 14.23 20.45
C LYS A 113 45.41 14.82 19.65
N ASN A 114 45.13 15.46 18.53
CA ASN A 114 46.14 16.08 17.69
C ASN A 114 46.89 17.20 18.44
N LEU A 115 46.16 17.99 19.23
CA LEU A 115 46.75 19.05 20.05
C LEU A 115 47.68 18.47 21.13
N LEU A 116 47.23 17.39 21.81
CA LEU A 116 48.04 16.72 22.83
C LEU A 116 49.29 16.06 22.22
N ASP A 117 49.16 15.41 21.07
CA ASP A 117 50.30 14.84 20.35
C ASP A 117 51.34 15.90 19.99
N GLY A 118 50.89 17.11 19.60
CA GLY A 118 51.76 18.24 19.35
C GLY A 118 52.51 18.67 20.60
N LYS A 119 51.82 18.76 21.74
CA LYS A 119 52.44 19.11 23.02
C LYS A 119 53.43 18.07 23.48
N VAL A 120 53.12 16.79 23.30
CA VAL A 120 54.06 15.71 23.64
C VAL A 120 55.34 15.79 22.84
N LYS A 121 55.23 16.09 21.54
CA LYS A 121 56.41 16.28 20.67
C LYS A 121 57.25 17.45 21.09
N GLU A 122 56.63 18.57 21.46
CA GLU A 122 57.35 19.75 21.97
C GLU A 122 58.08 19.44 23.25
N LEU A 123 57.45 18.77 24.19
CA LEU A 123 58.04 18.36 25.45
C LEU A 123 59.20 17.37 25.28
N GLU A 124 59.05 16.42 24.35
CA GLU A 124 60.15 15.49 24.02
C GLU A 124 61.35 16.26 23.44
N LYS A 125 61.10 17.22 22.59
CA LYS A 125 62.14 18.06 22.02
C LYS A 125 62.86 18.90 23.10
N GLU A 126 62.11 19.53 24.00
CA GLU A 126 62.66 20.27 25.13
C GLU A 126 63.49 19.36 26.03
N LEU A 127 63.02 18.17 26.31
CA LEU A 127 63.74 17.17 27.12
C LEU A 127 65.08 16.78 26.47
N ASP A 128 65.08 16.53 25.17
CA ASP A 128 66.32 16.22 24.43
C ASP A 128 67.30 17.39 24.47
N GLU A 129 66.83 18.61 24.35
CA GLU A 129 67.68 19.82 24.45
C GLU A 129 68.30 19.95 25.85
N LEU A 130 67.54 19.61 26.90
CA LEU A 130 68.04 19.67 28.28
C LEU A 130 69.06 18.60 28.59
N LEU A 131 68.97 17.46 27.90
CA LEU A 131 69.88 16.30 28.12
C LEU A 131 71.17 16.41 27.33
N LYS A 132 71.31 17.37 26.47
CA LYS A 132 72.55 17.60 25.73
C LYS A 132 73.64 18.20 26.56
#